data_a79894ffd53caa059c21615b40cd9bb8
#
_entry.id   a79894ffd53caa059c21615b40cd9bb8
#
_cell.length_a   1.000
_cell.length_b   1.000
_cell.length_c   1.000
_cell.angle_alpha   90.00
_cell.angle_beta   90.00
_cell.angle_gamma   90.00
#
_symmetry.space_group_name_H-M   'P 1'
#
loop_
_entity.id
_entity.type
_entity.pdbx_description
1 polymer ?
#
loop_
_entity_poly.entity_id
_entity_poly.type
_entity_poly.pdbx_seq_one_letter_code
_entity_poly.pdbx_strand_id
1 'polypeptide(L)'
;MPDKPQMKLDISPWLIFLVLGVIFIFGLAAFAIEYTYGCVVATLAAVEDSNPDIYVRIDQQDPTKPSGPNDPDSELAGAARPKPITSGLRSTTKHLRARAGFWSRFRGLSMYFAFFFADVFLSLIFPVPTGSFFGQFFVQLFINILLSTWQMAWVHIVISEPSPKRFYQRIPSYRKWIRIAPAVAFETALTYATFFLPMAVAQFAGWTDVTEDPNRPDVNARKELIRFLSISALPAILALAVSVPARVVFIRVAASMLPEEDESIVPFDRSFGGKVQPEIIGGSGKIGLMDAWTTFDWNARVRFVKVIIKTALMQAGVLILGMTLVFGIMIGVGPKGLSMSPADGSA
;
A
#
# COMPACT_ATOMS: atom_id res chain seq x y z
N MET A 1 -9.12 53.97 14.49
CA MET A 1 -9.97 52.80 14.74
C MET A 1 -9.33 52.08 15.91
N PRO A 2 -10.02 51.81 17.00
CA PRO A 2 -9.41 51.05 18.10
C PRO A 2 -9.10 49.64 17.64
N ASP A 3 -7.86 49.20 17.89
CA ASP A 3 -7.39 47.84 17.61
C ASP A 3 -8.32 46.84 18.29
N LYS A 4 -8.88 45.94 17.52
CA LYS A 4 -9.66 44.81 18.04
C LYS A 4 -8.73 44.00 18.95
N PRO A 5 -9.12 43.68 20.18
CA PRO A 5 -8.29 42.90 21.09
C PRO A 5 -7.99 41.53 20.39
N GLN A 6 -6.71 41.27 20.17
CA GLN A 6 -6.28 39.97 19.68
C GLN A 6 -6.49 38.96 20.81
N MET A 7 -7.46 38.08 20.66
CA MET A 7 -7.66 36.96 21.55
C MET A 7 -6.59 35.90 21.30
N LYS A 8 -5.74 35.66 22.30
CA LYS A 8 -4.84 34.49 22.26
C LYS A 8 -5.58 33.28 22.82
N LEU A 9 -5.56 32.21 22.03
CA LEU A 9 -6.11 30.93 22.43
C LEU A 9 -5.05 30.18 23.23
N ASP A 10 -5.18 30.15 24.54
CA ASP A 10 -4.31 29.39 25.45
C ASP A 10 -4.83 27.93 25.52
N ILE A 11 -4.13 27.03 24.82
CA ILE A 11 -4.41 25.61 24.85
C ILE A 11 -3.58 24.97 25.97
N SER A 12 -4.23 24.28 26.89
CA SER A 12 -3.53 23.60 27.98
C SER A 12 -2.53 22.55 27.37
N PRO A 13 -1.24 22.55 27.79
CA PRO A 13 -0.24 21.59 27.32
C PRO A 13 -0.70 20.15 27.51
N TRP A 14 -1.42 19.83 28.55
CA TRP A 14 -1.98 18.52 28.81
C TRP A 14 -2.96 18.06 27.72
N LEU A 15 -3.78 18.95 27.21
CA LEU A 15 -4.71 18.67 26.12
C LEU A 15 -3.95 18.31 24.83
N ILE A 16 -2.87 19.04 24.54
CA ILE A 16 -2.00 18.77 23.39
C ILE A 16 -1.41 17.36 23.50
N PHE A 17 -0.83 16.99 24.66
CA PHE A 17 -0.26 15.66 24.87
C PHE A 17 -1.31 14.55 24.72
N LEU A 18 -2.51 14.77 25.23
CA LEU A 18 -3.60 13.79 25.13
C LEU A 18 -4.05 13.60 23.68
N VAL A 19 -4.26 14.67 22.93
CA VAL A 19 -4.63 14.62 21.50
C VAL A 19 -3.53 13.98 20.68
N LEU A 20 -2.27 14.36 20.89
CA LEU A 20 -1.12 13.75 20.22
C LEU A 20 -1.00 12.26 20.55
N GLY A 21 -1.26 11.86 21.79
CA GLY A 21 -1.28 10.45 22.20
C GLY A 21 -2.36 9.66 21.47
N VAL A 22 -3.56 10.21 21.32
CA VAL A 22 -4.63 9.57 20.52
C VAL A 22 -4.23 9.46 19.07
N ILE A 23 -3.77 10.53 18.45
CA ILE A 23 -3.32 10.54 17.05
C ILE A 23 -2.21 9.49 16.84
N PHE A 24 -1.27 9.40 17.75
CA PHE A 24 -0.18 8.43 17.68
C PHE A 24 -0.69 6.98 17.75
N ILE A 25 -1.57 6.66 18.70
CA ILE A 25 -2.12 5.29 18.86
C ILE A 25 -2.93 4.89 17.63
N PHE A 26 -3.84 5.76 17.17
CA PHE A 26 -4.65 5.47 15.99
C PHE A 26 -3.82 5.47 14.70
N GLY A 27 -2.78 6.31 14.62
CA GLY A 27 -1.80 6.29 13.53
C GLY A 27 -1.03 4.97 13.46
N LEU A 28 -0.57 4.44 14.59
CA LEU A 28 0.07 3.12 14.65
C LEU A 28 -0.89 2.00 14.26
N ALA A 29 -2.16 2.07 14.69
CA ALA A 29 -3.17 1.08 14.31
C ALA A 29 -3.45 1.11 12.81
N ALA A 30 -3.62 2.31 12.23
CA ALA A 30 -3.80 2.49 10.79
C ALA A 30 -2.59 1.98 10.00
N PHE A 31 -1.37 2.31 10.43
CA PHE A 31 -0.14 1.80 9.83
C PHE A 31 -0.06 0.26 9.89
N ALA A 32 -0.39 -0.35 11.02
CA ALA A 32 -0.37 -1.80 11.17
C ALA A 32 -1.38 -2.49 10.24
N ILE A 33 -2.55 -1.91 10.03
CA ILE A 33 -3.56 -2.38 9.09
C ILE A 33 -3.05 -2.25 7.65
N GLU A 34 -2.57 -1.05 7.27
CA GLU A 34 -2.05 -0.81 5.92
C GLU A 34 -0.89 -1.74 5.61
N TYR A 35 0.09 -1.83 6.50
CA TYR A 35 1.25 -2.67 6.26
C TYR A 35 0.87 -4.15 6.14
N THR A 36 0.04 -4.65 7.08
CA THR A 36 -0.35 -6.07 7.07
C THR A 36 -1.19 -6.43 5.85
N TYR A 37 -2.24 -5.66 5.58
CA TYR A 37 -3.24 -6.03 4.57
C TYR A 37 -3.02 -5.33 3.23
N GLY A 38 -2.72 -4.04 3.23
CA GLY A 38 -2.46 -3.25 2.02
C GLY A 38 -1.11 -3.55 1.37
N CYS A 39 -0.08 -3.85 2.19
CA CYS A 39 1.24 -4.19 1.67
C CYS A 39 1.46 -5.71 1.59
N VAL A 40 1.49 -6.44 2.73
CA VAL A 40 1.89 -7.85 2.76
C VAL A 40 0.83 -8.74 2.12
N VAL A 41 -0.43 -8.71 2.58
CA VAL A 41 -1.49 -9.60 2.06
C VAL A 41 -1.82 -9.27 0.61
N ALA A 42 -1.85 -8.00 0.23
CA ALA A 42 -2.08 -7.60 -1.16
C ALA A 42 -0.96 -8.11 -2.08
N THR A 43 0.31 -8.03 -1.67
CA THR A 43 1.43 -8.57 -2.45
C THR A 43 1.30 -10.08 -2.65
N LEU A 44 0.93 -10.83 -1.61
CA LEU A 44 0.66 -12.26 -1.73
C LEU A 44 -0.53 -12.56 -2.66
N ALA A 45 -1.61 -11.78 -2.56
CA ALA A 45 -2.79 -11.95 -3.42
C ALA A 45 -2.52 -11.62 -4.89
N ALA A 46 -1.54 -10.75 -5.19
CA ALA A 46 -1.11 -10.45 -6.56
C ALA A 46 -0.30 -11.57 -7.21
N VAL A 47 0.34 -12.41 -6.40
CA VAL A 47 1.23 -13.48 -6.87
C VAL A 47 0.57 -14.85 -6.81
N GLU A 48 -0.27 -15.12 -5.80
CA GLU A 48 -0.90 -16.42 -5.58
C GLU A 48 -1.73 -16.89 -6.78
N ASP A 49 -1.50 -18.12 -7.20
CA ASP A 49 -2.26 -18.75 -8.26
C ASP A 49 -3.74 -18.95 -7.87
N SER A 50 -4.63 -18.84 -8.86
CA SER A 50 -6.06 -19.05 -8.66
C SER A 50 -6.44 -20.53 -8.62
N ASN A 51 -5.58 -21.41 -9.16
CA ASN A 51 -5.77 -22.85 -9.24
C ASN A 51 -4.66 -23.60 -8.47
N PRO A 52 -4.70 -23.65 -7.13
CA PRO A 52 -3.70 -24.37 -6.35
C PRO A 52 -3.76 -25.89 -6.49
N ASP A 53 -4.72 -26.43 -7.23
CA ASP A 53 -4.95 -27.90 -7.38
C ASP A 53 -3.70 -28.69 -7.79
N ILE A 54 -2.81 -28.09 -8.58
CA ILE A 54 -1.57 -28.72 -9.03
C ILE A 54 -0.59 -28.92 -7.87
N TYR A 55 -0.53 -27.98 -6.95
CA TYR A 55 0.41 -27.99 -5.82
C TYR A 55 -0.10 -28.83 -4.63
N VAL A 56 -1.41 -28.85 -4.41
CA VAL A 56 -2.02 -29.60 -3.30
C VAL A 56 -1.98 -31.11 -3.54
N ARG A 57 -2.06 -31.57 -4.80
CA ARG A 57 -1.99 -32.99 -5.14
C ARG A 57 -0.62 -33.63 -4.84
N ILE A 58 0.45 -32.86 -4.88
CA ILE A 58 1.82 -33.35 -4.59
C ILE A 58 2.00 -33.53 -3.08
N ASP A 59 1.49 -32.60 -2.26
CA ASP A 59 1.59 -32.66 -0.79
C ASP A 59 0.63 -33.70 -0.15
N GLN A 60 -0.45 -34.07 -0.83
CA GLN A 60 -1.41 -35.07 -0.32
C GLN A 60 -1.05 -36.52 -0.70
N GLN A 61 -0.10 -36.74 -1.57
CA GLN A 61 0.47 -38.06 -1.82
C GLN A 61 1.57 -38.35 -0.79
N ASP A 62 1.20 -38.43 0.48
CA ASP A 62 2.04 -39.01 1.51
C ASP A 62 2.02 -40.56 1.28
N PRO A 63 3.15 -41.19 0.86
CA PRO A 63 3.20 -42.59 0.54
C PRO A 63 2.95 -43.52 1.75
N THR A 64 2.76 -42.95 2.94
CA THR A 64 2.55 -43.68 4.19
C THR A 64 1.07 -43.82 4.60
N LYS A 65 0.11 -43.15 3.91
CA LYS A 65 -1.31 -43.39 4.11
C LYS A 65 -1.83 -44.38 3.07
N PRO A 66 -2.22 -45.61 3.48
CA PRO A 66 -2.94 -46.53 2.60
C PRO A 66 -4.31 -45.93 2.27
N SER A 67 -4.48 -45.39 1.07
CA SER A 67 -5.75 -44.99 0.53
C SER A 67 -6.57 -46.29 0.27
N GLY A 68 -7.48 -46.58 1.18
CA GLY A 68 -8.47 -47.64 0.94
C GLY A 68 -9.42 -47.19 -0.18
N PRO A 69 -9.77 -48.10 -1.12
CA PRO A 69 -10.64 -47.79 -2.27
C PRO A 69 -12.09 -47.45 -1.92
N ASN A 70 -12.46 -47.38 -0.65
CA ASN A 70 -13.84 -47.16 -0.18
C ASN A 70 -13.97 -46.09 0.90
N ASP A 71 -13.20 -45.04 0.89
CA ASP A 71 -13.36 -43.94 1.83
C ASP A 71 -14.35 -42.91 1.25
N PRO A 72 -15.63 -42.85 1.70
CA PRO A 72 -16.61 -41.90 1.16
C PRO A 72 -16.24 -40.45 1.38
N ASP A 73 -15.31 -40.13 2.31
CA ASP A 73 -14.78 -38.80 2.53
C ASP A 73 -13.78 -38.37 1.43
N SER A 74 -13.18 -39.31 0.70
CA SER A 74 -12.27 -38.99 -0.40
C SER A 74 -12.98 -38.53 -1.67
N GLU A 75 -14.22 -38.99 -1.94
CA GLU A 75 -15.03 -38.51 -3.06
C GLU A 75 -15.61 -37.11 -2.80
N LEU A 76 -15.99 -36.80 -1.56
CA LEU A 76 -16.46 -35.47 -1.16
C LEU A 76 -15.31 -34.46 -1.07
N ALA A 77 -14.12 -34.88 -0.67
CA ALA A 77 -12.92 -34.03 -0.66
C ALA A 77 -12.39 -33.72 -2.10
N GLY A 78 -12.63 -34.62 -3.07
CA GLY A 78 -12.28 -34.41 -4.47
C GLY A 78 -13.17 -33.40 -5.20
N ALA A 79 -14.34 -33.07 -4.68
CA ALA A 79 -15.28 -32.14 -5.33
C ALA A 79 -15.11 -30.67 -4.93
N ALA A 80 -14.46 -30.37 -3.82
CA ALA A 80 -14.26 -29.00 -3.36
C ALA A 80 -12.87 -28.50 -3.77
N ARG A 81 -12.79 -27.68 -4.83
CA ARG A 81 -11.55 -26.99 -5.20
C ARG A 81 -10.99 -26.25 -4.01
N PRO A 82 -9.71 -26.46 -3.62
CA PRO A 82 -9.11 -25.78 -2.49
C PRO A 82 -9.14 -24.25 -2.72
N LYS A 83 -9.70 -23.53 -1.75
CA LYS A 83 -9.80 -22.06 -1.86
C LYS A 83 -8.41 -21.45 -1.73
N PRO A 84 -8.07 -20.45 -2.56
CA PRO A 84 -6.80 -19.73 -2.42
C PRO A 84 -6.59 -19.20 -1.01
N ILE A 85 -5.35 -19.22 -0.51
CA ILE A 85 -4.98 -18.79 0.85
C ILE A 85 -5.39 -17.34 1.09
N THR A 86 -5.21 -16.47 0.08
CA THR A 86 -5.54 -15.04 0.13
C THR A 86 -7.02 -14.73 -0.12
N SER A 87 -7.90 -15.74 -0.17
CA SER A 87 -9.35 -15.53 -0.30
C SER A 87 -9.97 -14.81 0.90
N GLY A 88 -9.35 -14.87 2.08
CA GLY A 88 -9.76 -14.19 3.29
C GLY A 88 -8.59 -13.60 4.08
N LEU A 89 -8.74 -12.39 4.63
CA LEU A 89 -7.69 -11.73 5.42
C LEU A 89 -7.28 -12.56 6.64
N ARG A 90 -8.26 -13.18 7.33
CA ARG A 90 -8.00 -14.00 8.50
C ARG A 90 -7.32 -15.32 8.14
N SER A 91 -7.70 -15.97 7.04
CA SER A 91 -7.05 -17.20 6.57
C SER A 91 -5.61 -16.94 6.19
N THR A 92 -5.34 -15.84 5.47
CA THR A 92 -3.98 -15.44 5.09
C THR A 92 -3.11 -15.16 6.31
N THR A 93 -3.58 -14.39 7.28
CA THR A 93 -2.81 -14.10 8.50
C THR A 93 -2.58 -15.35 9.34
N LYS A 94 -3.54 -16.28 9.39
CA LYS A 94 -3.37 -17.58 10.07
C LYS A 94 -2.31 -18.43 9.36
N HIS A 95 -2.35 -18.50 8.02
CA HIS A 95 -1.34 -19.21 7.23
C HIS A 95 0.07 -18.62 7.42
N LEU A 96 0.21 -17.29 7.31
CA LEU A 96 1.46 -16.59 7.55
C LEU A 96 2.02 -16.87 8.95
N ARG A 97 1.15 -16.86 9.97
CA ARG A 97 1.55 -17.16 11.35
C ARG A 97 2.01 -18.60 11.52
N ALA A 98 1.37 -19.54 10.83
CA ALA A 98 1.74 -20.97 10.90
C ALA A 98 3.09 -21.23 10.22
N ARG A 99 3.40 -20.56 9.10
CA ARG A 99 4.63 -20.76 8.34
C ARG A 99 5.82 -19.92 8.84
N ALA A 100 5.57 -18.69 9.29
CA ALA A 100 6.62 -17.71 9.58
C ALA A 100 6.50 -17.05 10.97
N GLY A 101 5.68 -17.62 11.87
CA GLY A 101 5.55 -17.18 13.26
C GLY A 101 4.70 -15.92 13.47
N PHE A 102 4.69 -15.42 14.72
CA PHE A 102 3.78 -14.35 15.17
C PHE A 102 3.98 -13.03 14.41
N TRP A 103 5.24 -12.66 14.13
CA TRP A 103 5.61 -11.41 13.46
C TRP A 103 5.52 -11.47 11.93
N SER A 104 5.06 -12.59 11.37
CA SER A 104 4.98 -12.81 9.93
C SER A 104 4.15 -11.77 9.17
N ARG A 105 3.16 -11.15 9.82
CA ARG A 105 2.37 -10.05 9.23
C ARG A 105 3.17 -8.77 8.97
N PHE A 106 4.33 -8.63 9.62
CA PHE A 106 5.25 -7.50 9.45
C PHE A 106 6.51 -7.90 8.66
N ARG A 107 6.38 -8.88 7.78
CA ARG A 107 7.49 -9.33 6.92
C ARG A 107 8.01 -8.20 6.06
N GLY A 108 9.34 -8.09 5.99
CA GLY A 108 9.98 -7.06 5.19
C GLY A 108 9.89 -5.64 5.76
N LEU A 109 9.39 -5.47 6.99
CA LEU A 109 9.26 -4.15 7.62
C LEU A 109 10.60 -3.41 7.69
N SER A 110 11.70 -4.12 7.98
CA SER A 110 13.05 -3.53 8.00
C SER A 110 13.46 -2.97 6.63
N MET A 111 13.15 -3.72 5.53
CA MET A 111 13.43 -3.29 4.18
C MET A 111 12.53 -2.13 3.76
N TYR A 112 11.26 -2.16 4.19
CA TYR A 112 10.32 -1.08 3.98
C TYR A 112 10.80 0.24 4.62
N PHE A 113 11.24 0.20 5.88
CA PHE A 113 11.80 1.38 6.53
C PHE A 113 13.13 1.82 5.91
N ALA A 114 14.00 0.88 5.54
CA ALA A 114 15.22 1.24 4.83
C ALA A 114 14.93 1.98 3.53
N PHE A 115 13.97 1.48 2.74
CA PHE A 115 13.50 2.17 1.53
C PHE A 115 12.90 3.54 1.85
N PHE A 116 12.01 3.63 2.83
CA PHE A 116 11.37 4.88 3.23
C PHE A 116 12.40 5.95 3.65
N PHE A 117 13.36 5.60 4.50
CA PHE A 117 14.39 6.55 4.92
C PHE A 117 15.32 6.95 3.78
N ALA A 118 15.64 6.02 2.86
CA ALA A 118 16.43 6.35 1.68
C ALA A 118 15.67 7.28 0.73
N ASP A 119 14.37 7.05 0.53
CA ASP A 119 13.50 7.91 -0.29
C ASP A 119 13.41 9.32 0.30
N VAL A 120 13.14 9.45 1.61
CA VAL A 120 13.13 10.75 2.31
C VAL A 120 14.47 11.45 2.21
N PHE A 121 15.57 10.74 2.45
CA PHE A 121 16.93 11.30 2.39
C PHE A 121 17.26 11.83 0.98
N LEU A 122 16.97 11.06 -0.06
CA LEU A 122 17.16 11.48 -1.44
C LEU A 122 16.24 12.65 -1.82
N SER A 123 15.01 12.66 -1.35
CA SER A 123 14.08 13.77 -1.57
C SER A 123 14.56 15.08 -0.92
N LEU A 124 15.30 15.01 0.19
CA LEU A 124 15.96 16.18 0.81
C LEU A 124 17.18 16.67 0.01
N ILE A 125 17.89 15.75 -0.65
CA ILE A 125 19.05 16.10 -1.50
C ILE A 125 18.59 16.78 -2.82
N PHE A 126 17.42 16.37 -3.34
CA PHE A 126 16.85 16.91 -4.56
C PHE A 126 15.60 17.77 -4.29
N PRO A 127 15.75 18.93 -3.62
CA PRO A 127 14.61 19.75 -3.27
C PRO A 127 13.95 20.34 -4.52
N VAL A 128 12.64 20.23 -4.59
CA VAL A 128 11.84 20.83 -5.65
C VAL A 128 11.01 21.96 -5.06
N PRO A 129 10.90 23.12 -5.74
CA PRO A 129 10.06 24.22 -5.28
C PRO A 129 8.62 23.76 -5.01
N THR A 130 8.07 24.22 -3.91
CA THR A 130 6.67 23.97 -3.52
C THR A 130 5.74 24.48 -4.63
N GLY A 131 4.83 23.58 -5.13
CA GLY A 131 3.93 23.93 -6.24
C GLY A 131 4.40 23.48 -7.63
N SER A 132 5.64 23.01 -7.78
CA SER A 132 6.10 22.45 -9.05
C SER A 132 5.74 20.97 -9.16
N PHE A 133 4.51 20.69 -9.61
CA PHE A 133 4.03 19.28 -9.77
C PHE A 133 4.92 18.47 -10.70
N PHE A 134 5.31 19.01 -11.83
CA PHE A 134 6.20 18.32 -12.77
C PHE A 134 7.59 18.06 -12.18
N GLY A 135 8.15 19.03 -11.47
CA GLY A 135 9.42 18.84 -10.77
C GLY A 135 9.35 17.70 -9.76
N GLN A 136 8.32 17.69 -8.92
CA GLN A 136 8.09 16.63 -7.95
C GLN A 136 7.91 15.27 -8.63
N PHE A 137 7.14 15.20 -9.71
CA PHE A 137 6.93 13.98 -10.48
C PHE A 137 8.25 13.39 -10.98
N PHE A 138 9.11 14.21 -11.65
CA PHE A 138 10.36 13.72 -12.22
C PHE A 138 11.38 13.33 -11.15
N VAL A 139 11.49 14.11 -10.06
CA VAL A 139 12.40 13.77 -8.97
C VAL A 139 11.98 12.46 -8.30
N GLN A 140 10.69 12.29 -8.04
CA GLN A 140 10.20 11.07 -7.41
C GLN A 140 10.31 9.86 -8.33
N LEU A 141 10.08 10.03 -9.63
CA LEU A 141 10.32 9.00 -10.63
C LEU A 141 11.79 8.56 -10.63
N PHE A 142 12.72 9.53 -10.63
CA PHE A 142 14.14 9.25 -10.57
C PHE A 142 14.55 8.50 -9.30
N ILE A 143 14.08 8.94 -8.12
CA ILE A 143 14.37 8.30 -6.84
C ILE A 143 13.84 6.87 -6.80
N ASN A 144 12.61 6.64 -7.23
CA ASN A 144 12.02 5.30 -7.25
C ASN A 144 12.75 4.35 -8.21
N ILE A 145 13.17 4.84 -9.39
CA ILE A 145 13.99 4.06 -10.33
C ILE A 145 15.34 3.71 -9.69
N LEU A 146 15.98 4.65 -9.02
CA LEU A 146 17.26 4.43 -8.32
C LEU A 146 17.13 3.36 -7.24
N LEU A 147 16.06 3.40 -6.45
CA LEU A 147 15.77 2.48 -5.35
C LEU A 147 15.01 1.21 -5.78
N SER A 148 14.86 0.95 -7.08
CA SER A 148 14.02 -0.14 -7.60
C SER A 148 14.45 -1.54 -7.13
N THR A 149 15.75 -1.78 -6.92
CA THR A 149 16.24 -3.05 -6.35
C THR A 149 15.83 -3.24 -4.89
N TRP A 150 15.66 -2.18 -4.13
CA TRP A 150 15.20 -2.23 -2.74
C TRP A 150 13.71 -2.58 -2.69
N GLN A 151 12.91 -2.00 -3.58
CA GLN A 151 11.51 -2.35 -3.73
C GLN A 151 11.34 -3.82 -4.15
N MET A 152 12.15 -4.29 -5.12
CA MET A 152 12.16 -5.70 -5.51
C MET A 152 12.57 -6.61 -4.35
N ALA A 153 13.61 -6.26 -3.60
CA ALA A 153 14.03 -7.02 -2.41
C ALA A 153 12.91 -7.13 -1.37
N TRP A 154 12.16 -6.03 -1.17
CA TRP A 154 11.00 -6.06 -0.28
C TRP A 154 9.94 -7.05 -0.77
N VAL A 155 9.58 -7.05 -2.06
CA VAL A 155 8.64 -8.02 -2.64
C VAL A 155 9.13 -9.44 -2.41
N HIS A 156 10.42 -9.73 -2.71
CA HIS A 156 11.02 -11.06 -2.49
C HIS A 156 10.94 -11.50 -1.02
N ILE A 157 11.21 -10.61 -0.06
CA ILE A 157 11.08 -10.91 1.36
C ILE A 157 9.64 -11.25 1.72
N VAL A 158 8.66 -10.55 1.16
CA VAL A 158 7.24 -10.76 1.46
C VAL A 158 6.73 -12.09 0.91
N ILE A 159 7.11 -12.46 -0.32
CA ILE A 159 6.56 -13.64 -1.00
C ILE A 159 7.31 -14.94 -0.68
N SER A 160 8.58 -14.88 -0.19
CA SER A 160 9.39 -16.07 0.09
C SER A 160 9.21 -16.57 1.52
N GLU A 161 9.56 -17.81 1.79
CA GLU A 161 9.63 -18.35 3.16
C GLU A 161 10.70 -17.64 4.01
N PRO A 162 10.64 -17.76 5.37
CA PRO A 162 11.66 -17.19 6.23
C PRO A 162 13.05 -17.70 5.88
N SER A 163 13.98 -16.77 5.65
CA SER A 163 15.38 -17.08 5.35
C SER A 163 16.29 -16.56 6.45
N PRO A 164 17.42 -17.24 6.77
CA PRO A 164 18.40 -16.75 7.72
C PRO A 164 19.17 -15.52 7.22
N LYS A 165 19.07 -15.20 5.92
CA LYS A 165 19.72 -14.03 5.31
C LYS A 165 19.15 -12.74 5.89
N ARG A 166 20.01 -11.77 6.23
CA ARG A 166 19.59 -10.43 6.66
C ARG A 166 18.97 -9.66 5.49
N PHE A 167 18.12 -8.67 5.77
CA PHE A 167 17.37 -7.92 4.74
C PHE A 167 18.27 -7.30 3.67
N TYR A 168 19.44 -6.74 4.05
CA TYR A 168 20.38 -6.13 3.12
C TYR A 168 21.12 -7.15 2.23
N GLN A 169 21.27 -8.40 2.67
CA GLN A 169 21.87 -9.47 1.88
C GLN A 169 20.93 -9.98 0.77
N ARG A 170 19.66 -9.61 0.86
CA ARG A 170 18.62 -9.96 -0.12
C ARG A 170 18.44 -8.90 -1.20
N ILE A 171 19.21 -7.80 -1.14
CA ILE A 171 19.18 -6.78 -2.20
C ILE A 171 19.84 -7.37 -3.47
N PRO A 172 19.11 -7.43 -4.59
CA PRO A 172 19.63 -8.00 -5.82
C PRO A 172 20.77 -7.18 -6.42
N SER A 173 21.59 -7.85 -7.26
CA SER A 173 22.71 -7.21 -7.95
C SER A 173 22.25 -6.14 -8.94
N TYR A 174 23.18 -5.24 -9.31
CA TYR A 174 22.94 -4.17 -10.29
C TYR A 174 22.41 -4.68 -11.65
N ARG A 175 22.78 -5.85 -12.08
CA ARG A 175 22.26 -6.44 -13.34
C ARG A 175 20.73 -6.63 -13.29
N LYS A 176 20.17 -6.92 -12.11
CA LYS A 176 18.72 -7.04 -11.92
C LYS A 176 18.04 -5.67 -11.86
N TRP A 177 18.78 -4.60 -11.52
CA TRP A 177 18.26 -3.23 -11.52
C TRP A 177 17.74 -2.81 -12.90
N ILE A 178 18.51 -3.03 -13.97
CA ILE A 178 18.09 -2.68 -15.34
C ILE A 178 16.82 -3.43 -15.75
N ARG A 179 16.62 -4.63 -15.23
CA ARG A 179 15.46 -5.45 -15.56
C ARG A 179 14.20 -5.02 -14.83
N ILE A 180 14.31 -4.59 -13.57
CA ILE A 180 13.16 -4.18 -12.76
C ILE A 180 12.80 -2.70 -12.94
N ALA A 181 13.77 -1.84 -13.26
CA ALA A 181 13.59 -0.39 -13.39
C ALA A 181 12.41 0.02 -14.29
N PRO A 182 12.17 -0.61 -15.46
CA PRO A 182 11.00 -0.27 -16.30
C PRO A 182 9.66 -0.54 -15.61
N ALA A 183 9.57 -1.59 -14.78
CA ALA A 183 8.34 -1.90 -14.06
C ALA A 183 8.08 -0.92 -12.92
N VAL A 184 9.13 -0.50 -12.21
CA VAL A 184 9.05 0.54 -11.20
C VAL A 184 8.73 1.89 -11.82
N ALA A 185 9.37 2.24 -12.94
CA ALA A 185 9.07 3.47 -13.67
C ALA A 185 7.60 3.52 -14.11
N PHE A 186 7.07 2.42 -14.64
CA PHE A 186 5.67 2.29 -15.03
C PHE A 186 4.72 2.46 -13.84
N GLU A 187 4.96 1.75 -12.74
CA GLU A 187 4.15 1.83 -11.52
C GLU A 187 4.21 3.24 -10.93
N THR A 188 5.40 3.80 -10.78
CA THR A 188 5.60 5.13 -10.22
C THR A 188 4.93 6.21 -11.09
N ALA A 189 5.17 6.18 -12.40
CA ALA A 189 4.58 7.16 -13.32
C ALA A 189 3.06 7.16 -13.26
N LEU A 190 2.44 5.99 -13.29
CA LEU A 190 0.98 5.87 -13.21
C LEU A 190 0.44 6.29 -11.84
N THR A 191 1.09 5.89 -10.76
CA THR A 191 0.66 6.23 -9.39
C THR A 191 0.71 7.73 -9.15
N TYR A 192 1.80 8.40 -9.55
CA TYR A 192 1.89 9.85 -9.43
C TYR A 192 0.97 10.59 -10.40
N ALA A 193 0.78 10.09 -11.63
CA ALA A 193 -0.16 10.68 -12.57
C ALA A 193 -1.60 10.67 -12.04
N THR A 194 -2.03 9.62 -11.36
CA THR A 194 -3.39 9.55 -10.77
C THR A 194 -3.65 10.60 -9.69
N PHE A 195 -2.60 11.08 -9.03
CA PHE A 195 -2.70 12.12 -8.02
C PHE A 195 -2.43 13.50 -8.59
N PHE A 196 -1.31 13.69 -9.30
CA PHE A 196 -0.89 15.00 -9.77
C PHE A 196 -1.74 15.53 -10.92
N LEU A 197 -2.25 14.66 -11.81
CA LEU A 197 -3.03 15.12 -12.96
C LEU A 197 -4.36 15.78 -12.54
N PRO A 198 -5.20 15.20 -11.67
CA PRO A 198 -6.39 15.89 -11.17
C PRO A 198 -6.06 17.17 -10.40
N MET A 199 -4.96 17.16 -9.62
CA MET A 199 -4.55 18.34 -8.87
C MET A 199 -4.08 19.47 -9.79
N ALA A 200 -3.30 19.16 -10.85
CA ALA A 200 -2.90 20.11 -11.85
C ALA A 200 -4.11 20.70 -12.59
N VAL A 201 -5.07 19.86 -12.99
CA VAL A 201 -6.31 20.31 -13.60
C VAL A 201 -7.09 21.25 -12.66
N ALA A 202 -7.21 20.90 -11.39
CA ALA A 202 -7.84 21.74 -10.38
C ALA A 202 -7.14 23.10 -10.22
N GLN A 203 -5.80 23.12 -10.27
CA GLN A 203 -5.01 24.35 -10.21
C GLN A 203 -5.22 25.21 -11.45
N PHE A 204 -5.14 24.65 -12.66
CA PHE A 204 -5.39 25.38 -13.90
C PHE A 204 -6.84 25.89 -14.01
N ALA A 205 -7.79 25.19 -13.41
CA ALA A 205 -9.19 25.62 -13.34
C ALA A 205 -9.42 26.70 -12.25
N GLY A 206 -8.40 27.13 -11.51
CA GLY A 206 -8.52 28.08 -10.39
C GLY A 206 -9.28 27.52 -9.19
N TRP A 207 -9.39 26.20 -9.07
CA TRP A 207 -10.12 25.56 -7.98
C TRP A 207 -9.33 25.49 -6.69
N THR A 208 -8.01 25.67 -6.77
CA THR A 208 -7.12 25.68 -5.61
C THR A 208 -6.95 27.07 -5.00
N ASP A 209 -7.36 28.11 -5.72
CA ASP A 209 -7.28 29.50 -5.23
C ASP A 209 -8.38 29.75 -4.20
N VAL A 210 -8.05 29.46 -2.94
CA VAL A 210 -8.87 29.85 -1.80
C VAL A 210 -8.55 31.32 -1.51
N THR A 211 -8.92 32.20 -2.40
CA THR A 211 -9.10 33.61 -2.02
C THR A 211 -10.36 33.64 -1.17
N GLU A 212 -10.17 33.55 0.16
CA GLU A 212 -11.19 33.90 1.13
C GLU A 212 -11.49 35.39 0.96
N ASP A 213 -12.37 35.70 0.03
CA ASP A 213 -13.05 36.98 0.04
C ASP A 213 -14.23 36.85 1.02
N PRO A 214 -14.10 37.41 2.25
CA PRO A 214 -15.16 37.31 3.25
C PRO A 214 -16.49 37.95 2.83
N ASN A 215 -16.47 38.71 1.73
CA ASN A 215 -17.61 39.44 1.18
C ASN A 215 -18.26 38.77 -0.04
N ARG A 216 -17.91 37.52 -0.38
CA ARG A 216 -18.62 36.80 -1.43
C ARG A 216 -19.96 36.28 -0.90
N PRO A 217 -21.09 36.93 -1.22
CA PRO A 217 -22.40 36.51 -0.72
C PRO A 217 -22.96 35.25 -1.38
N ASP A 218 -22.30 34.70 -2.40
CA ASP A 218 -22.76 33.54 -3.16
C ASP A 218 -21.73 32.41 -3.18
N VAL A 219 -21.54 31.78 -2.03
CA VAL A 219 -20.94 30.44 -2.01
C VAL A 219 -21.96 29.47 -2.58
N ASN A 220 -21.86 29.22 -3.89
CA ASN A 220 -22.70 28.23 -4.52
C ASN A 220 -22.29 26.83 -4.00
N ALA A 221 -23.01 26.36 -2.98
CA ALA A 221 -22.72 25.09 -2.29
C ALA A 221 -22.54 23.92 -3.27
N ARG A 222 -23.23 23.94 -4.42
CA ARG A 222 -23.05 22.94 -5.48
C ARG A 222 -21.68 23.02 -6.13
N LYS A 223 -21.15 24.23 -6.38
CA LYS A 223 -19.80 24.40 -6.96
C LYS A 223 -18.72 23.92 -5.97
N GLU A 224 -18.85 24.26 -4.69
CA GLU A 224 -17.92 23.81 -3.66
C GLU A 224 -17.96 22.29 -3.45
N LEU A 225 -19.14 21.69 -3.51
CA LEU A 225 -19.28 20.24 -3.45
C LEU A 225 -18.60 19.57 -4.66
N ILE A 226 -18.82 20.06 -5.88
CA ILE A 226 -18.18 19.52 -7.10
C ILE A 226 -16.66 19.68 -6.99
N ARG A 227 -16.18 20.83 -6.56
CA ARG A 227 -14.77 21.11 -6.34
C ARG A 227 -14.16 20.11 -5.33
N PHE A 228 -14.77 19.96 -4.18
CA PHE A 228 -14.35 19.01 -3.15
C PHE A 228 -14.31 17.56 -3.66
N LEU A 229 -15.36 17.13 -4.34
CA LEU A 229 -15.45 15.79 -4.92
C LEU A 229 -14.39 15.58 -6.02
N SER A 230 -14.12 16.58 -6.84
CA SER A 230 -13.11 16.48 -7.91
C SER A 230 -11.68 16.38 -7.34
N ILE A 231 -11.40 17.11 -6.29
CA ILE A 231 -10.07 17.12 -5.68
C ILE A 231 -9.82 15.87 -4.80
N SER A 232 -10.86 15.34 -4.14
CA SER A 232 -10.72 14.22 -3.20
C SER A 232 -11.13 12.87 -3.79
N ALA A 233 -12.30 12.78 -4.43
CA ALA A 233 -12.83 11.52 -4.91
C ALA A 233 -12.20 11.07 -6.24
N LEU A 234 -11.91 11.99 -7.16
CA LEU A 234 -11.34 11.63 -8.46
C LEU A 234 -9.97 10.98 -8.37
N PRO A 235 -8.99 11.50 -7.57
CA PRO A 235 -7.73 10.80 -7.35
C PRO A 235 -7.92 9.42 -6.73
N ALA A 236 -8.85 9.25 -5.80
CA ALA A 236 -9.12 7.95 -5.16
C ALA A 236 -9.67 6.93 -6.16
N ILE A 237 -10.59 7.34 -7.05
CA ILE A 237 -11.14 6.48 -8.11
C ILE A 237 -10.04 6.11 -9.11
N LEU A 238 -9.23 7.08 -9.53
CA LEU A 238 -8.11 6.85 -10.44
C LEU A 238 -7.03 5.94 -9.80
N ALA A 239 -6.77 6.10 -8.51
CA ALA A 239 -5.86 5.21 -7.80
C ALA A 239 -6.35 3.75 -7.85
N LEU A 240 -7.63 3.49 -7.62
CA LEU A 240 -8.20 2.14 -7.74
C LEU A 240 -8.16 1.61 -9.18
N ALA A 241 -8.43 2.46 -10.17
CA ALA A 241 -8.53 2.04 -11.57
C ALA A 241 -7.15 1.89 -12.25
N VAL A 242 -6.15 2.63 -11.83
CA VAL A 242 -4.85 2.75 -12.52
C VAL A 242 -3.68 2.35 -11.63
N SER A 243 -3.54 2.94 -10.41
CA SER A 243 -2.39 2.65 -9.55
C SER A 243 -2.41 1.23 -9.02
N VAL A 244 -3.60 0.69 -8.68
CA VAL A 244 -3.73 -0.69 -8.20
C VAL A 244 -3.31 -1.70 -9.28
N PRO A 245 -3.78 -1.64 -10.53
CA PRO A 245 -3.26 -2.47 -11.62
C PRO A 245 -1.76 -2.31 -11.87
N ALA A 246 -1.24 -1.09 -11.87
CA ALA A 246 0.19 -0.82 -12.05
C ALA A 246 1.04 -1.49 -10.96
N ARG A 247 0.57 -1.41 -9.70
CA ARG A 247 1.20 -2.08 -8.56
C ARG A 247 1.23 -3.60 -8.72
N VAL A 248 0.14 -4.22 -9.18
CA VAL A 248 0.09 -5.65 -9.46
C VAL A 248 1.12 -6.04 -10.54
N VAL A 249 1.22 -5.27 -11.62
CA VAL A 249 2.22 -5.50 -12.68
C VAL A 249 3.63 -5.47 -12.10
N PHE A 250 3.98 -4.44 -11.32
CA PHE A 250 5.28 -4.36 -10.66
C PHE A 250 5.56 -5.58 -9.77
N ILE A 251 4.60 -5.93 -8.88
CA ILE A 251 4.76 -7.07 -7.97
C ILE A 251 5.01 -8.38 -8.74
N ARG A 252 4.26 -8.63 -9.82
CA ARG A 252 4.39 -9.85 -10.62
C ARG A 252 5.71 -9.89 -11.40
N VAL A 253 6.18 -8.75 -11.94
CA VAL A 253 7.51 -8.66 -12.55
C VAL A 253 8.60 -8.91 -11.50
N ALA A 254 8.51 -8.33 -10.31
CA ALA A 254 9.44 -8.59 -9.22
C ALA A 254 9.41 -10.06 -8.79
N ALA A 255 8.22 -10.66 -8.64
CA ALA A 255 8.04 -12.06 -8.25
C ALA A 255 8.64 -13.04 -9.28
N SER A 256 8.54 -12.74 -10.59
CA SER A 256 9.13 -13.56 -11.63
C SER A 256 10.67 -13.66 -11.55
N MET A 257 11.31 -12.69 -10.88
CA MET A 257 12.76 -12.62 -10.69
C MET A 257 13.21 -13.17 -9.31
N LEU A 258 12.29 -13.86 -8.58
CA LEU A 258 12.62 -14.50 -7.30
C LEU A 258 13.74 -15.53 -7.49
N PRO A 259 14.82 -15.51 -6.67
CA PRO A 259 15.89 -16.51 -6.75
C PRO A 259 15.35 -17.94 -6.63
N GLU A 260 15.93 -18.88 -7.37
CA GLU A 260 15.51 -20.30 -7.39
C GLU A 260 15.65 -20.96 -6.02
N GLU A 261 16.63 -20.50 -5.22
CA GLU A 261 16.93 -20.97 -3.87
C GLU A 261 15.88 -20.52 -2.81
N ASP A 262 15.07 -19.50 -3.13
CA ASP A 262 14.05 -18.98 -2.21
C ASP A 262 12.69 -19.63 -2.52
N GLU A 263 12.12 -20.40 -1.59
CA GLU A 263 10.79 -20.97 -1.70
C GLU A 263 9.71 -19.91 -1.44
N SER A 264 8.57 -20.03 -2.12
CA SER A 264 7.45 -19.12 -1.93
C SER A 264 6.52 -19.57 -0.80
N ILE A 265 6.02 -18.61 -0.04
CA ILE A 265 5.09 -18.87 1.08
C ILE A 265 3.65 -19.13 0.64
N VAL A 266 3.31 -18.74 -0.59
CA VAL A 266 2.02 -19.03 -1.25
C VAL A 266 2.28 -19.77 -2.56
N PRO A 267 1.37 -20.67 -2.97
CA PRO A 267 1.52 -21.35 -4.26
C PRO A 267 1.48 -20.35 -5.41
N PHE A 268 2.51 -20.29 -6.23
CA PHE A 268 2.46 -19.55 -7.49
C PHE A 268 3.36 -20.22 -8.56
N ASP A 269 2.94 -20.11 -9.81
CA ASP A 269 3.72 -20.57 -10.95
C ASP A 269 4.80 -19.55 -11.29
N ARG A 270 6.08 -19.89 -11.06
CA ARG A 270 7.23 -19.03 -11.40
C ARG A 270 7.37 -18.79 -12.90
N SER A 271 6.87 -19.70 -13.71
CA SER A 271 6.89 -19.58 -15.17
C SER A 271 5.81 -18.63 -15.70
N PHE A 272 4.79 -18.29 -14.86
CA PHE A 272 3.63 -17.50 -15.26
C PHE A 272 2.98 -18.04 -16.56
N GLY A 273 2.71 -19.36 -16.59
CA GLY A 273 2.15 -20.01 -17.78
C GLY A 273 3.14 -20.10 -18.93
N GLY A 274 4.44 -20.26 -18.65
CA GLY A 274 5.50 -20.36 -19.66
C GLY A 274 5.93 -19.03 -20.28
N LYS A 275 5.47 -17.89 -19.77
CA LYS A 275 5.86 -16.56 -20.27
C LYS A 275 7.24 -16.11 -19.80
N VAL A 276 7.73 -16.68 -18.70
CA VAL A 276 9.10 -16.43 -18.21
C VAL A 276 10.04 -17.47 -18.79
N GLN A 277 10.95 -17.02 -19.64
CA GLN A 277 12.00 -17.85 -20.17
C GLN A 277 13.24 -17.74 -19.29
N PRO A 278 13.78 -18.85 -18.75
CA PRO A 278 14.98 -18.85 -17.93
C PRO A 278 16.20 -18.27 -18.65
N GLU A 279 17.10 -17.65 -17.89
CA GLU A 279 18.35 -17.06 -18.43
C GLU A 279 19.26 -18.11 -19.06
N ILE A 280 19.21 -19.35 -18.55
CA ILE A 280 20.05 -20.46 -19.03
C ILE A 280 19.81 -20.77 -20.51
N ILE A 281 18.58 -20.59 -20.99
CA ILE A 281 18.20 -20.80 -22.41
C ILE A 281 18.16 -19.50 -23.22
N GLY A 282 18.81 -18.45 -22.74
CA GLY A 282 18.87 -17.14 -23.42
C GLY A 282 17.66 -16.23 -23.19
N GLY A 283 16.79 -16.55 -22.26
CA GLY A 283 15.63 -15.74 -21.90
C GLY A 283 15.97 -14.53 -21.03
N SER A 284 15.00 -13.64 -20.84
CA SER A 284 15.15 -12.44 -20.01
C SER A 284 15.13 -12.71 -18.50
N GLY A 285 14.71 -13.90 -18.05
CA GLY A 285 14.53 -14.26 -16.65
C GLY A 285 13.46 -13.43 -15.92
N LYS A 286 12.57 -12.76 -16.68
CA LYS A 286 11.47 -11.94 -16.14
C LYS A 286 10.25 -11.99 -17.05
N ILE A 287 9.08 -11.74 -16.47
CA ILE A 287 7.84 -11.55 -17.23
C ILE A 287 7.79 -10.13 -17.84
N GLY A 288 7.18 -10.00 -19.02
CA GLY A 288 6.88 -8.69 -19.63
C GLY A 288 5.78 -7.93 -18.86
N LEU A 289 5.75 -6.59 -18.96
CA LEU A 289 4.74 -5.76 -18.29
C LEU A 289 3.31 -6.13 -18.70
N MET A 290 3.09 -6.32 -20.03
CA MET A 290 1.79 -6.69 -20.56
C MET A 290 1.41 -8.12 -20.16
N ASP A 291 2.37 -9.05 -20.23
CA ASP A 291 2.14 -10.44 -19.82
C ASP A 291 1.85 -10.55 -18.32
N ALA A 292 2.50 -9.73 -17.48
CA ALA A 292 2.21 -9.67 -16.05
C ALA A 292 0.75 -9.29 -15.75
N TRP A 293 0.14 -8.45 -16.58
CA TRP A 293 -1.27 -8.10 -16.46
C TRP A 293 -2.20 -9.13 -17.09
N THR A 294 -1.88 -9.64 -18.30
CA THR A 294 -2.74 -10.58 -19.03
C THR A 294 -2.83 -11.95 -18.37
N THR A 295 -1.74 -12.42 -17.74
CA THR A 295 -1.71 -13.68 -16.97
C THR A 295 -2.37 -13.55 -15.59
N PHE A 296 -2.81 -12.37 -15.19
CA PHE A 296 -3.53 -12.16 -13.92
C PHE A 296 -5.02 -12.42 -14.13
N ASP A 297 -5.49 -13.60 -13.73
CA ASP A 297 -6.86 -14.07 -13.90
C ASP A 297 -7.91 -13.13 -13.30
N TRP A 298 -9.13 -13.16 -13.86
CA TRP A 298 -10.25 -12.39 -13.33
C TRP A 298 -10.56 -12.70 -11.87
N ASN A 299 -10.51 -13.98 -11.47
CA ASN A 299 -10.74 -14.39 -10.08
C ASN A 299 -9.66 -13.81 -9.14
N ALA A 300 -8.42 -13.80 -9.58
CA ALA A 300 -7.31 -13.18 -8.85
C ALA A 300 -7.47 -11.66 -8.74
N ARG A 301 -7.90 -10.98 -9.83
CA ARG A 301 -8.19 -9.54 -9.82
C ARG A 301 -9.29 -9.19 -8.81
N VAL A 302 -10.40 -9.92 -8.84
CA VAL A 302 -11.50 -9.72 -7.89
C VAL A 302 -11.05 -9.98 -6.46
N ARG A 303 -10.24 -11.01 -6.23
CA ARG A 303 -9.66 -11.34 -4.92
C ARG A 303 -8.77 -10.19 -4.42
N PHE A 304 -7.87 -9.70 -5.26
CA PHE A 304 -6.98 -8.59 -4.96
C PHE A 304 -7.75 -7.31 -4.62
N VAL A 305 -8.71 -6.92 -5.45
CA VAL A 305 -9.56 -5.74 -5.21
C VAL A 305 -10.34 -5.87 -3.90
N LYS A 306 -10.87 -7.06 -3.59
CA LYS A 306 -11.54 -7.32 -2.29
C LYS A 306 -10.59 -7.10 -1.11
N VAL A 307 -9.32 -7.47 -1.21
CA VAL A 307 -8.33 -7.22 -0.16
C VAL A 307 -8.13 -5.71 0.01
N ILE A 308 -7.93 -4.97 -1.07
CA ILE A 308 -7.73 -3.50 -1.03
C ILE A 308 -8.95 -2.80 -0.43
N ILE A 309 -10.17 -3.12 -0.89
CA ILE A 309 -11.40 -2.51 -0.37
C ILE A 309 -11.58 -2.80 1.12
N LYS A 310 -11.37 -4.05 1.55
CA LYS A 310 -11.47 -4.40 2.98
C LYS A 310 -10.45 -3.64 3.83
N THR A 311 -9.22 -3.49 3.33
CA THR A 311 -8.17 -2.71 4.00
C THR A 311 -8.58 -1.25 4.13
N ALA A 312 -9.06 -0.64 3.04
CA ALA A 312 -9.53 0.74 3.05
C ALA A 312 -10.71 0.96 4.03
N LEU A 313 -11.67 0.02 4.08
CA LEU A 313 -12.79 0.09 5.03
C LEU A 313 -12.31 -0.03 6.48
N MET A 314 -11.35 -0.91 6.77
CA MET A 314 -10.76 -1.03 8.10
C MET A 314 -10.02 0.24 8.52
N GLN A 315 -9.27 0.85 7.59
CA GLN A 315 -8.60 2.13 7.83
C GLN A 315 -9.59 3.27 8.07
N ALA A 316 -10.62 3.38 7.22
CA ALA A 316 -11.67 4.37 7.42
C ALA A 316 -12.33 4.23 8.79
N GLY A 317 -12.62 3.01 9.24
CA GLY A 317 -13.16 2.74 10.58
C GLY A 317 -12.24 3.23 11.70
N VAL A 318 -10.93 2.93 11.61
CA VAL A 318 -9.94 3.39 12.61
C VAL A 318 -9.81 4.90 12.60
N LEU A 319 -9.78 5.54 11.44
CA LEU A 319 -9.69 7.00 11.32
C LEU A 319 -10.94 7.69 11.89
N ILE A 320 -12.14 7.20 11.56
CA ILE A 320 -13.40 7.73 12.09
C ILE A 320 -13.42 7.62 13.62
N LEU A 321 -13.04 6.47 14.20
CA LEU A 321 -12.97 6.29 15.64
C LEU A 321 -11.95 7.25 16.28
N GLY A 322 -10.77 7.40 15.69
CA GLY A 322 -9.75 8.34 16.15
C GLY A 322 -10.22 9.79 16.11
N MET A 323 -10.85 10.21 15.01
CA MET A 323 -11.39 11.57 14.88
C MET A 323 -12.53 11.81 15.85
N THR A 324 -13.44 10.85 16.04
CA THR A 324 -14.55 10.95 17.00
C THR A 324 -14.02 11.10 18.42
N LEU A 325 -12.95 10.37 18.79
CA LEU A 325 -12.34 10.47 20.09
C LEU A 325 -11.68 11.83 20.30
N VAL A 326 -10.89 12.32 19.33
CA VAL A 326 -10.26 13.65 19.38
C VAL A 326 -11.33 14.73 19.51
N PHE A 327 -12.39 14.66 18.71
CA PHE A 327 -13.49 15.62 18.77
C PHE A 327 -14.22 15.57 20.12
N GLY A 328 -14.48 14.37 20.64
CA GLY A 328 -15.07 14.18 21.98
C GLY A 328 -14.21 14.76 23.10
N ILE A 329 -12.89 14.62 23.03
CA ILE A 329 -11.94 15.24 23.98
C ILE A 329 -12.02 16.76 23.89
N MET A 330 -12.02 17.33 22.68
CA MET A 330 -12.10 18.77 22.49
C MET A 330 -13.40 19.36 23.03
N ILE A 331 -14.54 18.69 22.83
CA ILE A 331 -15.83 19.11 23.40
C ILE A 331 -15.85 18.91 24.91
N GLY A 332 -15.39 17.79 25.44
CA GLY A 332 -15.44 17.44 26.86
C GLY A 332 -14.56 18.32 27.75
N VAL A 333 -13.43 18.76 27.20
CA VAL A 333 -12.54 19.71 27.91
C VAL A 333 -13.12 21.14 27.86
N GLY A 334 -13.93 21.46 26.84
CA GLY A 334 -14.71 22.67 26.72
C GLY A 334 -13.97 23.99 27.03
N PRO A 335 -14.68 25.05 27.42
CA PRO A 335 -14.05 26.37 27.73
C PRO A 335 -13.01 26.35 28.86
N LYS A 336 -12.96 25.30 29.66
CA LYS A 336 -11.99 25.14 30.77
C LYS A 336 -10.57 24.82 30.28
N GLY A 337 -10.42 24.26 29.05
CA GLY A 337 -9.12 23.98 28.42
C GLY A 337 -8.72 25.01 27.36
N LEU A 338 -9.64 25.88 27.00
CA LEU A 338 -9.50 26.95 26.02
C LEU A 338 -9.76 28.28 26.76
N SER A 339 -8.80 28.80 27.51
CA SER A 339 -8.91 30.10 28.08
C SER A 339 -8.61 31.17 27.03
N MET A 340 -9.54 32.08 26.81
CA MET A 340 -9.29 33.29 26.02
C MET A 340 -8.74 34.35 26.98
N SER A 341 -7.45 34.61 26.94
CA SER A 341 -6.87 35.78 27.62
C SER A 341 -6.74 36.96 26.66
N PRO A 342 -7.08 38.18 27.06
CA PRO A 342 -6.73 39.36 26.27
C PRO A 342 -5.20 39.38 26.13
N ALA A 343 -4.72 39.64 24.92
CA ALA A 343 -3.28 39.86 24.73
C ALA A 343 -2.87 41.07 25.59
N ASP A 344 -2.09 40.81 26.62
CA ASP A 344 -1.52 41.89 27.42
C ASP A 344 -0.77 42.84 26.50
N GLY A 345 -1.33 44.00 26.31
CA GLY A 345 -0.60 45.17 25.82
C GLY A 345 0.43 45.52 26.89
N SER A 346 1.57 44.85 26.85
CA SER A 346 2.72 45.25 27.65
C SER A 346 3.16 46.63 27.22
N ALA A 347 3.16 47.52 28.16
CA ALA A 347 3.70 48.88 28.20
C ALA A 347 5.11 48.98 27.55
#